data_6f293b244a683bcf88e298c68f36ccca
#
_entry.id   6f293b244a683bcf88e298c68f36ccca
#
_cell.length_a   1.000
_cell.length_b   1.000
_cell.length_c   1.000
_cell.angle_alpha   90.00
_cell.angle_beta   90.00
_cell.angle_gamma   90.00
#
_symmetry.space_group_name_H-M   'P 1'
#
loop_
_entity.id
_entity.type
_entity.pdbx_description
1 polymer ?
#
loop_
_entity_poly.entity_id
_entity_poly.type
_entity_poly.pdbx_seq_one_letter_code
_entity_poly.pdbx_strand_id
1 'polypeptide(L)'
;MAKSVKGVSDGGLNLGPDKEIDRDQWLRDVFPEWGTVLNKEIEATKPEPNTLILWWLGGASWWFKSSGGANLCIDQYSGSGGCLDYNEFSKYSGVVRMTGAQKMCWIRCVPHVLDPWVIKECDAYLSTHIHTDHADFYTIKPLLQNTDCKFIGPPRCKEIFERWKVPADRIEVVKPGSVVKIRDTEIHAVESFDRTVLITEQSDFKKMTMEQFAKLMDEKAVNYILKTPGGSVYDAGDSHYSNLFFKHGKQCNIDVALITFGDNPDGMTDKMTPYDAYRAGKCLNAKVVIPQHYENWGIVEGDPTDLEMIANKKFAPFKVCIMRPGTRYVWPTDKDKPRIYYLQQTEVSKDFRTDLVDLPFPAYL
;
A
#
# COMPACT_ATOMS: atom_id res chain seq x y z
N MET A 1 25.39 16.28 22.71
CA MET A 1 24.94 14.94 23.13
C MET A 1 23.41 14.95 23.16
N ALA A 2 22.76 14.50 22.13
CA ALA A 2 21.32 14.39 22.09
C ALA A 2 20.90 13.24 23.02
N LYS A 3 20.06 13.51 24.00
CA LYS A 3 19.44 12.49 24.83
C LYS A 3 18.59 11.61 23.94
N SER A 4 18.94 10.33 23.82
CA SER A 4 18.09 9.35 23.19
C SER A 4 16.73 9.36 23.91
N VAL A 5 15.70 9.70 23.20
CA VAL A 5 14.34 9.50 23.67
C VAL A 5 14.17 7.98 23.78
N LYS A 6 13.99 7.49 25.01
CA LYS A 6 13.57 6.13 25.29
C LYS A 6 12.11 5.98 24.85
N GLY A 7 11.90 5.87 23.58
CA GLY A 7 10.64 5.48 22.99
C GLY A 7 10.93 4.29 22.11
N VAL A 8 10.36 3.17 22.43
CA VAL A 8 10.32 1.92 21.71
C VAL A 8 11.27 1.91 20.51
N SER A 9 12.44 1.31 20.69
CA SER A 9 13.41 1.14 19.62
C SER A 9 12.92 0.05 18.66
N ASP A 10 12.00 0.40 17.81
CA ASP A 10 11.54 -0.47 16.72
C ASP A 10 12.42 -0.29 15.50
N GLY A 11 13.73 -0.32 15.71
CA GLY A 11 14.69 -0.19 14.61
C GLY A 11 14.61 1.12 13.84
N GLY A 12 14.12 2.20 14.46
CA GLY A 12 13.96 3.50 13.83
C GLY A 12 12.58 3.75 13.21
N LEU A 13 11.63 2.86 13.42
CA LEU A 13 10.23 3.09 13.06
C LEU A 13 9.70 4.29 13.84
N ASN A 14 9.31 5.29 13.11
CA ASN A 14 8.55 6.40 13.66
C ASN A 14 7.08 6.03 13.68
N LEU A 15 6.59 5.60 14.84
CA LEU A 15 5.20 5.18 15.02
C LEU A 15 4.20 6.34 15.07
N GLY A 16 4.61 7.52 14.68
CA GLY A 16 3.79 8.72 14.75
C GLY A 16 3.61 9.26 16.17
N PRO A 17 2.99 10.42 16.32
CA PRO A 17 2.76 11.04 17.61
C PRO A 17 1.70 10.26 18.41
N ASP A 18 1.91 10.15 19.74
CA ASP A 18 0.92 9.59 20.68
C ASP A 18 -0.02 10.71 21.16
N LYS A 19 -0.73 11.32 20.23
CA LYS A 19 -1.66 12.44 20.54
C LYS A 19 -2.94 12.34 19.70
N GLU A 20 -3.99 12.95 20.16
CA GLU A 20 -5.17 13.20 19.33
C GLU A 20 -4.85 14.30 18.32
N ILE A 21 -5.31 14.12 17.11
CA ILE A 21 -5.17 15.08 16.01
C ILE A 21 -6.53 15.30 15.33
N ASP A 22 -6.63 16.44 14.68
CA ASP A 22 -7.72 16.78 13.76
C ASP A 22 -7.20 16.99 12.33
N ARG A 23 -8.10 17.29 11.41
CA ARG A 23 -7.74 17.54 10.02
C ARG A 23 -6.77 18.71 9.86
N ASP A 24 -6.98 19.78 10.62
CA ASP A 24 -6.11 20.96 10.54
C ASP A 24 -4.69 20.65 11.03
N GLN A 25 -4.57 19.81 12.06
CA GLN A 25 -3.27 19.34 12.52
C GLN A 25 -2.60 18.44 11.44
N TRP A 26 -3.36 17.54 10.83
CA TRP A 26 -2.85 16.72 9.73
C TRP A 26 -2.35 17.58 8.56
N LEU A 27 -3.12 18.58 8.15
CA LEU A 27 -2.71 19.51 7.08
C LEU A 27 -1.40 20.27 7.43
N ARG A 28 -1.22 20.63 8.70
CA ARG A 28 0.01 21.27 9.17
C ARG A 28 1.21 20.32 9.25
N ASP A 29 0.98 19.08 9.66
CA ASP A 29 2.05 18.10 9.86
C ASP A 29 2.52 17.50 8.52
N VAL A 30 1.61 17.30 7.58
CA VAL A 30 1.86 16.54 6.36
C VAL A 30 2.09 17.43 5.15
N PHE A 31 1.47 18.62 5.08
CA PHE A 31 1.49 19.47 3.89
C PHE A 31 1.17 18.69 2.62
N PRO A 32 -0.03 18.10 2.51
CA PRO A 32 -0.32 17.20 1.41
C PRO A 32 -0.23 17.90 0.06
N GLU A 33 0.52 17.30 -0.85
CA GLU A 33 0.44 17.64 -2.26
C GLU A 33 -0.71 16.87 -2.87
N TRP A 34 -1.70 17.60 -3.34
CA TRP A 34 -2.91 17.01 -3.89
C TRP A 34 -2.73 16.65 -5.36
N GLY A 35 -3.06 15.40 -5.67
CA GLY A 35 -3.40 14.98 -7.01
C GLY A 35 -4.89 15.17 -7.27
N THR A 36 -5.58 14.11 -7.68
CA THR A 36 -7.04 14.07 -7.71
C THR A 36 -7.59 13.69 -6.34
N VAL A 37 -8.84 14.10 -6.03
CA VAL A 37 -9.48 13.74 -4.76
C VAL A 37 -10.59 12.74 -5.03
N LEU A 38 -10.36 11.50 -4.58
CA LEU A 38 -11.23 10.35 -4.91
C LEU A 38 -12.38 10.11 -3.94
N ASN A 39 -12.43 10.79 -2.79
CA ASN A 39 -13.42 10.50 -1.76
C ASN A 39 -14.86 10.39 -2.29
N LYS A 40 -15.28 11.34 -3.10
CA LYS A 40 -16.63 11.34 -3.67
C LYS A 40 -16.85 10.25 -4.72
N GLU A 41 -15.82 9.96 -5.52
CA GLU A 41 -15.89 8.87 -6.50
C GLU A 41 -16.05 7.54 -5.79
N ILE A 42 -15.19 7.27 -4.78
CA ILE A 42 -15.25 6.04 -4.00
C ILE A 42 -16.60 5.91 -3.29
N GLU A 43 -17.09 6.97 -2.65
CA GLU A 43 -18.39 6.98 -1.96
C GLU A 43 -19.53 6.64 -2.91
N ALA A 44 -19.59 7.30 -4.06
CA ALA A 44 -20.66 7.14 -5.04
C ALA A 44 -20.61 5.84 -5.83
N THR A 45 -19.43 5.21 -5.95
CA THR A 45 -19.23 4.03 -6.81
C THR A 45 -19.77 2.76 -6.16
N LYS A 46 -20.64 2.07 -6.88
CA LYS A 46 -21.15 0.74 -6.53
C LYS A 46 -20.67 -0.24 -7.60
N PRO A 47 -19.92 -1.31 -7.22
CA PRO A 47 -19.53 -2.32 -8.19
C PRO A 47 -20.72 -3.04 -8.79
N GLU A 48 -20.65 -3.32 -10.08
CA GLU A 48 -21.64 -4.14 -10.77
C GLU A 48 -21.58 -5.61 -10.27
N PRO A 49 -22.66 -6.40 -10.39
CA PRO A 49 -22.64 -7.81 -10.01
C PRO A 49 -21.45 -8.56 -10.64
N ASN A 50 -20.82 -9.43 -9.86
CA ASN A 50 -19.66 -10.22 -10.29
C ASN A 50 -18.44 -9.39 -10.70
N THR A 51 -18.30 -8.17 -10.18
CA THR A 51 -17.11 -7.33 -10.33
C THR A 51 -16.52 -6.99 -8.98
N LEU A 52 -15.27 -6.56 -9.00
CA LEU A 52 -14.60 -5.87 -7.90
C LEU A 52 -13.89 -4.64 -8.45
N ILE A 53 -13.71 -3.66 -7.59
CA ILE A 53 -13.07 -2.39 -7.97
C ILE A 53 -11.89 -2.13 -7.02
N LEU A 54 -10.78 -1.72 -7.61
CA LEU A 54 -9.58 -1.27 -6.93
C LEU A 54 -9.28 0.17 -7.33
N TRP A 55 -8.98 1.05 -6.38
CA TRP A 55 -8.35 2.34 -6.61
C TRP A 55 -6.94 2.29 -6.06
N TRP A 56 -5.97 2.62 -6.90
CA TRP A 56 -4.60 2.75 -6.43
C TRP A 56 -4.39 4.14 -5.84
N LEU A 57 -3.96 4.19 -4.58
CA LEU A 57 -3.82 5.43 -3.82
C LEU A 57 -2.35 5.89 -3.72
N GLY A 58 -1.44 5.16 -4.40
CA GLY A 58 0.02 5.35 -4.36
C GLY A 58 0.71 4.43 -3.34
N GLY A 59 1.97 4.12 -3.57
CA GLY A 59 2.70 3.16 -2.76
C GLY A 59 2.04 1.77 -2.78
N ALA A 60 1.89 1.15 -1.63
CA ALA A 60 1.13 -0.08 -1.44
C ALA A 60 -0.33 0.16 -1.07
N SER A 61 -0.81 1.41 -1.17
CA SER A 61 -2.12 1.82 -0.67
C SER A 61 -3.23 1.57 -1.69
N TRP A 62 -4.28 0.87 -1.25
CA TRP A 62 -5.42 0.53 -2.09
C TRP A 62 -6.75 0.78 -1.40
N TRP A 63 -7.74 1.16 -2.20
CA TRP A 63 -9.14 1.08 -1.81
C TRP A 63 -9.81 -0.02 -2.62
N PHE A 64 -10.60 -0.85 -1.95
CA PHE A 64 -11.26 -2.01 -2.52
C PHE A 64 -12.75 -1.96 -2.28
N LYS A 65 -13.56 -2.25 -3.31
CA LYS A 65 -14.99 -2.51 -3.17
C LYS A 65 -15.40 -3.77 -3.91
N SER A 66 -16.27 -4.57 -3.28
CA SER A 66 -16.92 -5.74 -3.89
C SER A 66 -18.37 -5.45 -4.25
N SER A 67 -18.93 -6.25 -5.16
CA SER A 67 -20.34 -6.14 -5.55
C SER A 67 -21.32 -6.51 -4.43
N GLY A 68 -20.90 -7.27 -3.43
CA GLY A 68 -21.68 -7.58 -2.24
C GLY A 68 -21.52 -6.59 -1.11
N GLY A 69 -20.85 -5.47 -1.37
CA GLY A 69 -20.82 -4.29 -0.52
C GLY A 69 -19.63 -4.19 0.43
N ALA A 70 -18.61 -5.06 0.33
CA ALA A 70 -17.38 -4.85 1.10
C ALA A 70 -16.66 -3.59 0.62
N ASN A 71 -16.21 -2.78 1.58
CA ASN A 71 -15.58 -1.49 1.39
C ASN A 71 -14.34 -1.41 2.27
N LEU A 72 -13.16 -1.70 1.70
CA LEU A 72 -11.93 -1.94 2.43
C LEU A 72 -10.85 -0.94 2.05
N CYS A 73 -10.03 -0.59 3.02
CA CYS A 73 -8.82 0.19 2.86
C CYS A 73 -7.61 -0.69 3.19
N ILE A 74 -6.62 -0.75 2.30
CA ILE A 74 -5.45 -1.62 2.46
C ILE A 74 -4.20 -0.75 2.43
N ASP A 75 -3.37 -0.87 3.47
CA ASP A 75 -2.07 -0.20 3.60
C ASP A 75 -2.12 1.29 3.22
N GLN A 76 -3.24 1.98 3.54
CA GLN A 76 -3.38 3.39 3.19
C GLN A 76 -2.41 4.23 4.00
N TYR A 77 -1.65 5.04 3.28
CA TYR A 77 -0.65 5.95 3.79
C TYR A 77 -1.03 7.40 3.48
N SER A 78 -1.25 8.19 4.53
CA SER A 78 -1.61 9.61 4.45
C SER A 78 -0.54 10.52 5.06
N GLY A 79 0.61 9.95 5.44
CA GLY A 79 1.75 10.67 5.96
C GLY A 79 2.62 11.29 4.87
N SER A 80 3.58 12.11 5.28
CA SER A 80 4.55 12.78 4.39
C SER A 80 5.87 12.03 4.22
N GLY A 81 6.05 10.94 4.97
CA GLY A 81 7.34 10.28 5.11
C GLY A 81 8.24 10.94 6.15
N GLY A 82 9.40 10.39 6.33
CA GLY A 82 10.37 10.92 7.27
C GLY A 82 11.56 9.99 7.45
N CYS A 83 12.74 10.57 7.62
CA CYS A 83 13.96 9.78 7.69
C CYS A 83 14.38 9.39 9.09
N LEU A 84 14.20 10.20 10.08
CA LEU A 84 14.87 10.02 11.37
C LEU A 84 14.05 10.42 12.59
N ASP A 85 13.27 11.47 12.48
CA ASP A 85 12.38 11.94 13.53
C ASP A 85 11.18 12.60 12.87
N TYR A 86 10.05 11.98 13.09
CA TYR A 86 8.79 12.44 12.53
C TYR A 86 8.48 13.90 12.89
N ASN A 87 8.79 14.30 14.13
CA ASN A 87 8.58 15.67 14.57
C ASN A 87 9.56 16.65 13.93
N GLU A 88 10.78 16.23 13.65
CA GLU A 88 11.75 17.07 12.96
C GLU A 88 11.46 17.16 11.47
N PHE A 89 11.03 16.07 10.85
CA PHE A 89 10.71 16.06 9.44
C PHE A 89 9.48 16.91 9.12
N SER A 90 8.38 16.74 9.83
CA SER A 90 7.17 17.56 9.62
C SER A 90 7.45 19.05 9.85
N LYS A 91 8.36 19.37 10.77
CA LYS A 91 8.80 20.73 11.07
C LYS A 91 9.57 21.40 9.92
N TYR A 92 10.25 20.60 9.10
CA TYR A 92 11.13 21.08 8.03
C TYR A 92 10.72 20.64 6.63
N SER A 93 9.61 19.93 6.45
CA SER A 93 9.25 19.31 5.16
C SER A 93 9.22 20.30 3.99
N GLY A 94 8.66 21.48 4.18
CA GLY A 94 8.65 22.52 3.16
C GLY A 94 10.04 23.12 2.89
N VAL A 95 10.87 23.23 3.91
CA VAL A 95 12.22 23.81 3.82
C VAL A 95 13.20 22.83 3.18
N VAL A 96 13.06 21.54 3.50
CA VAL A 96 13.92 20.47 2.96
C VAL A 96 13.82 20.38 1.44
N ARG A 97 12.64 20.52 0.88
CA ARG A 97 12.45 20.56 -0.57
C ARG A 97 13.16 21.73 -1.25
N MET A 98 13.17 22.89 -0.60
CA MET A 98 13.75 24.10 -1.18
C MET A 98 15.27 24.19 -1.01
N THR A 99 15.83 23.53 -0.01
CA THR A 99 17.26 23.65 0.33
C THR A 99 18.12 22.52 -0.23
N GLY A 100 17.54 21.52 -0.86
CA GLY A 100 18.28 20.35 -1.33
C GLY A 100 18.96 19.59 -0.18
N ALA A 101 18.39 19.64 1.01
CA ALA A 101 18.95 19.00 2.20
C ALA A 101 19.18 17.50 1.95
N GLN A 102 20.32 17.03 2.37
CA GLN A 102 20.69 15.61 2.28
C GLN A 102 19.73 14.76 3.11
N LYS A 103 19.49 13.52 2.68
CA LYS A 103 18.65 12.51 3.33
C LYS A 103 17.13 12.70 3.18
N MET A 104 16.71 13.06 1.99
CA MET A 104 15.29 13.02 1.61
C MET A 104 14.82 11.64 1.14
N CYS A 105 15.56 10.60 1.49
CA CYS A 105 15.36 9.26 0.96
C CYS A 105 13.95 8.70 1.22
N TRP A 106 13.37 8.99 2.37
CA TRP A 106 12.05 8.50 2.76
C TRP A 106 10.95 9.58 2.65
N ILE A 107 11.18 10.60 1.84
CA ILE A 107 10.11 11.55 1.54
C ILE A 107 9.09 10.91 0.60
N ARG A 108 7.84 11.14 0.87
CA ARG A 108 6.75 10.73 -0.03
C ARG A 108 6.87 11.50 -1.35
N CYS A 109 6.91 10.77 -2.47
CA CYS A 109 6.99 11.33 -3.81
C CYS A 109 5.67 11.27 -4.59
N VAL A 110 4.69 10.53 -4.08
CA VAL A 110 3.36 10.43 -4.70
C VAL A 110 2.38 11.43 -4.11
N PRO A 111 1.50 12.02 -4.93
CA PRO A 111 0.50 12.96 -4.43
C PRO A 111 -0.51 12.26 -3.52
N HIS A 112 -1.15 13.04 -2.64
CA HIS A 112 -2.31 12.57 -1.89
C HIS A 112 -3.54 12.59 -2.81
N VAL A 113 -4.23 11.46 -2.87
CA VAL A 113 -5.42 11.30 -3.73
C VAL A 113 -6.69 11.02 -2.91
N LEU A 114 -6.54 10.92 -1.60
CA LEU A 114 -7.60 10.66 -0.64
C LEU A 114 -7.42 11.57 0.58
N ASP A 115 -8.47 12.24 1.01
CA ASP A 115 -8.52 12.93 2.31
C ASP A 115 -9.07 11.95 3.36
N PRO A 116 -8.24 11.47 4.30
CA PRO A 116 -8.68 10.48 5.28
C PRO A 116 -9.72 11.03 6.26
N TRP A 117 -9.78 12.35 6.45
CA TRP A 117 -10.68 13.01 7.40
C TRP A 117 -12.12 13.14 6.92
N VAL A 118 -12.36 12.96 5.62
CA VAL A 118 -13.73 13.01 5.07
C VAL A 118 -14.29 11.63 4.72
N ILE A 119 -13.57 10.56 5.05
CA ILE A 119 -14.05 9.19 4.90
C ILE A 119 -15.15 8.94 5.94
N LYS A 120 -16.32 8.49 5.48
CA LYS A 120 -17.47 8.18 6.34
C LYS A 120 -17.81 6.70 6.39
N GLU A 121 -17.40 5.96 5.36
CA GLU A 121 -17.72 4.55 5.20
C GLU A 121 -16.44 3.76 4.89
N CYS A 122 -16.11 2.84 5.77
CA CYS A 122 -15.07 1.86 5.62
C CYS A 122 -15.42 0.67 6.51
N ASP A 123 -15.45 -0.54 5.98
CA ASP A 123 -15.75 -1.73 6.78
C ASP A 123 -14.50 -2.24 7.51
N ALA A 124 -13.32 -2.16 6.86
CA ALA A 124 -12.06 -2.53 7.48
C ALA A 124 -10.85 -1.81 6.87
N TYR A 125 -9.90 -1.51 7.73
CA TYR A 125 -8.54 -1.11 7.39
C TYR A 125 -7.61 -2.31 7.59
N LEU A 126 -6.90 -2.72 6.54
CA LEU A 126 -5.97 -3.83 6.56
C LEU A 126 -4.54 -3.29 6.55
N SER A 127 -3.71 -3.74 7.50
CA SER A 127 -2.26 -3.53 7.47
C SER A 127 -1.55 -4.85 7.20
N THR A 128 -0.67 -4.87 6.22
CA THR A 128 0.20 -6.03 5.97
C THR A 128 1.30 -6.16 7.02
N HIS A 129 1.83 -5.03 7.50
CA HIS A 129 2.87 -4.97 8.53
C HIS A 129 2.94 -3.58 9.18
N ILE A 130 3.92 -3.36 10.06
CA ILE A 130 3.98 -2.19 10.95
C ILE A 130 4.68 -0.95 10.38
N HIS A 131 5.31 -0.99 9.21
CA HIS A 131 5.93 0.21 8.66
C HIS A 131 4.91 1.34 8.49
N THR A 132 5.35 2.58 8.63
CA THR A 132 4.45 3.74 8.70
C THR A 132 3.67 4.01 7.42
N ASP A 133 4.11 3.47 6.30
CA ASP A 133 3.42 3.52 5.02
C ASP A 133 2.44 2.36 4.80
N HIS A 134 2.29 1.47 5.80
CA HIS A 134 1.33 0.36 5.82
C HIS A 134 0.43 0.36 7.06
N ALA A 135 0.96 0.79 8.22
CA ALA A 135 0.19 1.07 9.42
C ALA A 135 0.33 2.56 9.74
N ASP A 136 -0.51 3.37 9.13
CA ASP A 136 -0.35 4.83 9.13
C ASP A 136 -1.22 5.52 10.18
N PHE A 137 -0.56 6.29 11.05
CA PHE A 137 -1.21 7.09 12.07
C PHE A 137 -2.25 8.07 11.50
N TYR A 138 -1.90 8.75 10.41
CA TYR A 138 -2.76 9.77 9.79
C TYR A 138 -3.93 9.21 8.99
N THR A 139 -3.96 7.91 8.77
CA THR A 139 -5.12 7.21 8.24
C THR A 139 -5.94 6.56 9.36
N ILE A 140 -5.28 5.90 10.31
CA ILE A 140 -5.97 5.17 11.38
C ILE A 140 -6.73 6.11 12.30
N LYS A 141 -6.17 7.27 12.66
CA LYS A 141 -6.86 8.22 13.55
C LYS A 141 -8.17 8.76 12.97
N PRO A 142 -8.22 9.30 11.73
CA PRO A 142 -9.50 9.72 11.15
C PRO A 142 -10.48 8.56 10.94
N LEU A 143 -10.03 7.38 10.53
CA LEU A 143 -10.92 6.21 10.41
C LEU A 143 -11.51 5.81 11.76
N LEU A 144 -10.70 5.87 12.81
CA LEU A 144 -11.16 5.60 14.17
C LEU A 144 -12.26 6.57 14.63
N GLN A 145 -12.14 7.85 14.27
CA GLN A 145 -13.08 8.90 14.67
C GLN A 145 -14.35 8.94 13.81
N ASN A 146 -14.24 8.63 12.52
CA ASN A 146 -15.30 8.90 11.56
C ASN A 146 -16.06 7.65 11.10
N THR A 147 -15.56 6.45 11.42
CA THR A 147 -16.14 5.18 10.98
C THR A 147 -16.18 4.15 12.11
N ASP A 148 -16.89 3.05 11.88
CA ASP A 148 -16.90 1.87 12.76
C ASP A 148 -16.04 0.72 12.20
N CYS A 149 -15.06 1.02 11.32
CA CYS A 149 -14.28 0.01 10.66
C CYS A 149 -13.49 -0.89 11.63
N LYS A 150 -13.25 -2.13 11.23
CA LYS A 150 -12.28 -3.02 11.87
C LYS A 150 -10.86 -2.65 11.45
N PHE A 151 -9.90 -2.90 12.34
CA PHE A 151 -8.47 -2.75 12.05
C PHE A 151 -7.85 -4.14 12.08
N ILE A 152 -7.41 -4.60 10.93
CA ILE A 152 -6.95 -5.97 10.70
C ILE A 152 -5.44 -5.95 10.44
N GLY A 153 -4.68 -6.78 11.13
CA GLY A 153 -3.24 -6.87 10.91
C GLY A 153 -2.58 -7.98 11.71
N PRO A 154 -1.30 -8.26 11.45
CA PRO A 154 -0.53 -9.22 12.24
C PRO A 154 -0.34 -8.76 13.69
N PRO A 155 0.13 -9.62 14.60
CA PRO A 155 0.26 -9.29 16.03
C PRO A 155 1.00 -7.99 16.32
N ARG A 156 2.03 -7.65 15.54
CA ARG A 156 2.76 -6.37 15.73
C ARG A 156 1.92 -5.15 15.38
N CYS A 157 1.04 -5.23 14.38
CA CYS A 157 0.11 -4.14 14.09
C CYS A 157 -0.88 -3.90 15.24
N LYS A 158 -1.30 -4.96 15.94
CA LYS A 158 -2.15 -4.81 17.14
C LYS A 158 -1.52 -3.90 18.18
N GLU A 159 -0.22 -4.07 18.46
CA GLU A 159 0.48 -3.24 19.46
C GLU A 159 0.44 -1.76 19.08
N ILE A 160 0.56 -1.45 17.79
CA ILE A 160 0.46 -0.09 17.26
C ILE A 160 -0.97 0.42 17.35
N PHE A 161 -1.95 -0.37 16.95
CA PHE A 161 -3.36 0.02 17.03
C PHE A 161 -3.77 0.33 18.48
N GLU A 162 -3.38 -0.52 19.45
CA GLU A 162 -3.61 -0.28 20.87
C GLU A 162 -2.93 1.00 21.37
N ARG A 163 -1.68 1.25 20.94
CA ARG A 163 -0.97 2.49 21.24
C ARG A 163 -1.74 3.72 20.77
N TRP A 164 -2.34 3.65 19.59
CA TRP A 164 -3.14 4.74 19.02
C TRP A 164 -4.60 4.75 19.51
N LYS A 165 -4.90 3.97 20.56
CA LYS A 165 -6.20 3.93 21.24
C LYS A 165 -7.33 3.35 20.38
N VAL A 166 -7.02 2.45 19.45
CA VAL A 166 -8.06 1.68 18.78
C VAL A 166 -8.69 0.73 19.81
N PRO A 167 -10.03 0.73 19.96
CA PRO A 167 -10.72 -0.18 20.88
C PRO A 167 -10.47 -1.65 20.53
N ALA A 168 -10.27 -2.47 21.56
CA ALA A 168 -9.92 -3.88 21.38
C ALA A 168 -10.96 -4.69 20.56
N ASP A 169 -12.24 -4.33 20.67
CA ASP A 169 -13.33 -4.93 19.91
C ASP A 169 -13.34 -4.57 18.42
N ARG A 170 -12.57 -3.56 18.04
CA ARG A 170 -12.34 -3.17 16.63
C ARG A 170 -11.05 -3.74 16.06
N ILE A 171 -10.19 -4.37 16.85
CA ILE A 171 -8.93 -4.96 16.41
C ILE A 171 -9.14 -6.44 16.09
N GLU A 172 -8.77 -6.84 14.89
CA GLU A 172 -8.76 -8.24 14.44
C GLU A 172 -7.33 -8.66 14.11
N VAL A 173 -6.78 -9.57 14.93
CA VAL A 173 -5.41 -10.06 14.76
C VAL A 173 -5.41 -11.27 13.82
N VAL A 174 -4.62 -11.21 12.79
CA VAL A 174 -4.47 -12.28 11.81
C VAL A 174 -3.04 -12.81 11.76
N LYS A 175 -2.92 -14.10 11.46
CA LYS A 175 -1.67 -14.80 11.14
C LYS A 175 -1.89 -15.64 9.89
N PRO A 176 -0.85 -16.14 9.22
CA PRO A 176 -1.01 -17.07 8.11
C PRO A 176 -1.97 -18.20 8.44
N GLY A 177 -2.96 -18.39 7.58
CA GLY A 177 -4.08 -19.33 7.78
C GLY A 177 -5.34 -18.72 8.40
N SER A 178 -5.29 -17.50 8.93
CA SER A 178 -6.49 -16.78 9.39
C SER A 178 -7.39 -16.39 8.23
N VAL A 179 -8.70 -16.44 8.44
CA VAL A 179 -9.72 -15.97 7.49
C VAL A 179 -10.68 -15.06 8.24
N VAL A 180 -10.82 -13.83 7.77
CA VAL A 180 -11.77 -12.86 8.28
C VAL A 180 -12.81 -12.60 7.19
N LYS A 181 -14.10 -12.56 7.56
CA LYS A 181 -15.16 -12.28 6.62
C LYS A 181 -15.72 -10.88 6.85
N ILE A 182 -15.70 -10.07 5.82
CA ILE A 182 -16.31 -8.74 5.78
C ILE A 182 -17.33 -8.73 4.64
N ARG A 183 -18.60 -8.70 4.99
CA ARG A 183 -19.72 -8.81 4.02
C ARG A 183 -19.58 -10.06 3.14
N ASP A 184 -19.42 -9.88 1.83
CA ASP A 184 -19.24 -10.95 0.83
C ASP A 184 -17.77 -11.30 0.56
N THR A 185 -16.83 -10.61 1.23
CA THR A 185 -15.40 -10.77 1.01
C THR A 185 -14.77 -11.62 2.11
N GLU A 186 -14.06 -12.67 1.74
CA GLU A 186 -13.18 -13.43 2.62
C GLU A 186 -11.75 -12.88 2.48
N ILE A 187 -11.19 -12.46 3.60
CA ILE A 187 -9.83 -11.94 3.74
C ILE A 187 -8.97 -13.06 4.32
N HIS A 188 -8.16 -13.68 3.49
CA HIS A 188 -7.24 -14.72 3.89
C HIS A 188 -5.87 -14.10 4.16
N ALA A 189 -5.36 -14.20 5.38
CA ALA A 189 -3.98 -13.89 5.68
C ALA A 189 -3.10 -15.08 5.32
N VAL A 190 -2.04 -14.83 4.55
CA VAL A 190 -1.08 -15.83 4.12
C VAL A 190 0.34 -15.39 4.46
N GLU A 191 1.30 -16.29 4.38
CA GLU A 191 2.68 -16.00 4.74
C GLU A 191 3.25 -14.85 3.90
N SER A 192 4.02 -13.98 4.55
CA SER A 192 4.82 -12.94 3.94
C SER A 192 6.31 -13.27 4.04
N PHE A 193 7.11 -12.70 3.18
CA PHE A 193 8.56 -12.68 3.32
C PHE A 193 9.08 -11.27 3.16
N ASP A 194 8.79 -10.46 4.15
CA ASP A 194 9.25 -9.07 4.23
C ASP A 194 10.57 -9.01 5.01
N ARG A 195 11.67 -8.86 4.27
CA ARG A 195 13.01 -8.80 4.86
C ARG A 195 13.24 -7.51 5.61
N THR A 196 12.63 -6.43 5.17
CA THR A 196 12.81 -5.11 5.76
C THR A 196 12.17 -5.04 7.15
N VAL A 197 10.96 -5.56 7.31
CA VAL A 197 10.30 -5.60 8.62
C VAL A 197 11.01 -6.52 9.61
N LEU A 198 11.70 -7.56 9.12
CA LEU A 198 12.50 -8.40 9.99
C LEU A 198 13.67 -7.66 10.62
N ILE A 199 14.43 -6.91 9.82
CA ILE A 199 15.62 -6.22 10.30
C ILE A 199 15.31 -5.00 11.15
N THR A 200 14.11 -4.48 11.07
CA THR A 200 13.66 -3.29 11.81
C THR A 200 13.75 -3.46 13.32
N GLU A 201 13.68 -4.66 13.84
CA GLU A 201 13.67 -4.96 15.28
C GLU A 201 14.99 -5.51 15.84
N GLN A 202 16.12 -5.26 15.25
CA GLN A 202 17.44 -5.68 15.77
C GLN A 202 17.47 -7.09 16.38
N SER A 203 16.77 -8.03 15.79
CA SER A 203 16.77 -9.41 16.26
C SER A 203 18.10 -10.10 15.91
N ASP A 204 18.64 -10.89 16.82
CA ASP A 204 19.86 -11.66 16.56
C ASP A 204 19.55 -12.90 15.69
N PHE A 205 19.32 -12.65 14.40
CA PHE A 205 18.93 -13.68 13.42
C PHE A 205 19.96 -14.80 13.29
N LYS A 206 21.23 -14.56 13.62
CA LYS A 206 22.31 -15.55 13.45
C LYS A 206 22.14 -16.77 14.34
N LYS A 207 21.33 -16.66 15.40
CA LYS A 207 21.08 -17.74 16.35
C LYS A 207 19.71 -18.39 16.19
N MET A 208 18.88 -17.91 15.25
CA MET A 208 17.53 -18.45 15.04
C MET A 208 17.55 -19.71 14.18
N THR A 209 16.71 -20.68 14.55
CA THR A 209 16.34 -21.77 13.65
C THR A 209 15.39 -21.25 12.56
N MET A 210 15.25 -21.98 11.46
CA MET A 210 14.31 -21.63 10.40
C MET A 210 12.84 -21.59 10.89
N GLU A 211 12.49 -22.44 11.85
CA GLU A 211 11.16 -22.43 12.47
C GLU A 211 10.93 -21.17 13.31
N GLN A 212 11.90 -20.78 14.11
CA GLN A 212 11.83 -19.53 14.89
C GLN A 212 11.76 -18.31 13.99
N PHE A 213 12.49 -18.32 12.89
CA PHE A 213 12.48 -17.26 11.90
C PHE A 213 11.10 -17.14 11.22
N ALA A 214 10.52 -18.26 10.77
CA ALA A 214 9.20 -18.28 10.17
C ALA A 214 8.12 -17.77 11.15
N LYS A 215 8.17 -18.25 12.40
CA LYS A 215 7.24 -17.78 13.44
C LYS A 215 7.36 -16.27 13.70
N LEU A 216 8.58 -15.76 13.75
CA LEU A 216 8.82 -14.33 13.92
C LEU A 216 8.23 -13.53 12.75
N MET A 217 8.41 -14.01 11.51
CA MET A 217 7.82 -13.39 10.33
C MET A 217 6.29 -13.36 10.42
N ASP A 218 5.66 -14.47 10.78
CA ASP A 218 4.21 -14.59 10.91
C ASP A 218 3.60 -13.65 11.99
N GLU A 219 4.42 -13.19 12.92
CA GLU A 219 4.02 -12.20 13.92
C GLU A 219 4.15 -10.76 13.41
N LYS A 220 4.99 -10.53 12.39
CA LYS A 220 5.35 -9.19 11.90
C LYS A 220 4.63 -8.81 10.63
N ALA A 221 4.46 -9.74 9.70
CA ALA A 221 3.92 -9.44 8.39
C ALA A 221 3.03 -10.57 7.84
N VAL A 222 2.04 -10.20 7.07
CA VAL A 222 1.19 -11.10 6.28
C VAL A 222 0.97 -10.51 4.89
N ASN A 223 0.73 -11.39 3.91
CA ASN A 223 0.13 -11.00 2.65
C ASN A 223 -1.38 -11.29 2.72
N TYR A 224 -2.18 -10.62 1.90
CA TYR A 224 -3.61 -10.84 1.88
C TYR A 224 -4.09 -11.44 0.57
N ILE A 225 -5.08 -12.33 0.65
CA ILE A 225 -5.88 -12.76 -0.48
C ILE A 225 -7.32 -12.39 -0.19
N LEU A 226 -7.87 -11.46 -0.96
CA LEU A 226 -9.28 -11.05 -0.89
C LEU A 226 -10.06 -11.90 -1.89
N LYS A 227 -11.05 -12.63 -1.43
CA LYS A 227 -11.92 -13.46 -2.29
C LYS A 227 -13.34 -12.95 -2.23
N THR A 228 -13.91 -12.69 -3.39
CA THR A 228 -15.29 -12.26 -3.57
C THR A 228 -15.97 -13.10 -4.64
N PRO A 229 -17.31 -13.05 -4.76
CA PRO A 229 -18.00 -13.63 -5.91
C PRO A 229 -17.54 -13.03 -7.26
N GLY A 230 -17.06 -11.78 -7.25
CA GLY A 230 -16.59 -11.07 -8.45
C GLY A 230 -15.15 -11.38 -8.86
N GLY A 231 -14.35 -12.03 -8.01
CA GLY A 231 -12.96 -12.35 -8.28
C GLY A 231 -12.08 -12.33 -7.03
N SER A 232 -10.78 -12.49 -7.24
CA SER A 232 -9.79 -12.52 -6.16
C SER A 232 -8.63 -11.56 -6.40
N VAL A 233 -8.15 -10.97 -5.31
CA VAL A 233 -6.99 -10.08 -5.30
C VAL A 233 -5.94 -10.62 -4.34
N TYR A 234 -4.71 -10.72 -4.79
CA TYR A 234 -3.55 -10.99 -3.95
C TYR A 234 -2.79 -9.70 -3.71
N ASP A 235 -2.58 -9.33 -2.46
CA ASP A 235 -1.74 -8.22 -2.08
C ASP A 235 -0.45 -8.76 -1.44
N ALA A 236 0.69 -8.43 -2.05
CA ALA A 236 2.00 -8.88 -1.61
C ALA A 236 2.58 -8.05 -0.46
N GLY A 237 1.93 -6.92 -0.07
CA GLY A 237 2.56 -5.97 0.86
C GLY A 237 3.98 -5.65 0.39
N ASP A 238 4.95 -5.70 1.29
CA ASP A 238 6.39 -5.52 1.01
C ASP A 238 7.18 -6.85 0.88
N SER A 239 6.46 -7.93 0.57
CA SER A 239 7.13 -9.23 0.40
C SER A 239 8.18 -9.23 -0.69
N HIS A 240 9.36 -9.74 -0.35
CA HIS A 240 10.39 -10.11 -1.31
C HIS A 240 10.03 -11.43 -2.00
N TYR A 241 10.66 -11.71 -3.12
CA TYR A 241 10.45 -12.96 -3.82
C TYR A 241 10.86 -14.17 -2.95
N SER A 242 9.94 -15.13 -2.86
CA SER A 242 10.16 -16.41 -2.18
C SER A 242 9.31 -17.51 -2.81
N ASN A 243 9.56 -18.77 -2.39
CA ASN A 243 8.74 -19.91 -2.83
C ASN A 243 7.31 -19.88 -2.28
N LEU A 244 7.01 -18.98 -1.36
CA LEU A 244 5.66 -18.77 -0.84
C LEU A 244 4.67 -18.38 -1.94
N PHE A 245 5.06 -17.57 -2.91
CA PHE A 245 4.22 -17.23 -4.05
C PHE A 245 3.73 -18.47 -4.82
N PHE A 246 4.60 -19.46 -4.99
CA PHE A 246 4.23 -20.73 -5.62
C PHE A 246 3.24 -21.55 -4.78
N LYS A 247 3.46 -21.58 -3.44
CA LYS A 247 2.53 -22.19 -2.51
C LYS A 247 1.14 -21.56 -2.61
N HIS A 248 1.07 -20.23 -2.55
CA HIS A 248 -0.18 -19.47 -2.59
C HIS A 248 -0.90 -19.64 -3.94
N GLY A 249 -0.16 -19.61 -5.06
CA GLY A 249 -0.73 -19.81 -6.39
C GLY A 249 -1.27 -21.24 -6.63
N LYS A 250 -0.79 -22.22 -5.88
CA LYS A 250 -1.37 -23.58 -5.88
C LYS A 250 -2.62 -23.72 -5.03
N GLN A 251 -2.70 -22.93 -3.96
CA GLN A 251 -3.81 -23.02 -3.00
C GLN A 251 -5.00 -22.14 -3.40
N CYS A 252 -4.76 -21.09 -4.17
CA CYS A 252 -5.76 -20.10 -4.48
C CYS A 252 -5.72 -19.72 -5.96
N ASN A 253 -6.89 -19.53 -6.55
CA ASN A 253 -7.03 -18.85 -7.83
C ASN A 253 -6.81 -17.35 -7.61
N ILE A 254 -5.90 -16.73 -8.34
CA ILE A 254 -5.60 -15.31 -8.23
C ILE A 254 -5.94 -14.62 -9.54
N ASP A 255 -6.91 -13.71 -9.48
CA ASP A 255 -7.31 -12.94 -10.65
C ASP A 255 -6.39 -11.72 -10.84
N VAL A 256 -6.18 -10.96 -9.78
CA VAL A 256 -5.32 -9.76 -9.78
C VAL A 256 -4.27 -9.90 -8.68
N ALA A 257 -3.00 -9.70 -9.02
CA ALA A 257 -1.91 -9.67 -8.05
C ALA A 257 -1.29 -8.27 -8.01
N LEU A 258 -1.30 -7.67 -6.82
CA LEU A 258 -0.65 -6.41 -6.50
C LEU A 258 0.77 -6.76 -6.03
N ILE A 259 1.77 -6.44 -6.83
CA ILE A 259 3.15 -6.90 -6.61
C ILE A 259 4.07 -5.70 -6.42
N THR A 260 4.67 -5.65 -5.25
CA THR A 260 5.67 -4.66 -4.87
C THR A 260 6.98 -4.89 -5.62
N PHE A 261 7.50 -3.85 -6.24
CA PHE A 261 8.82 -3.90 -6.88
C PHE A 261 9.43 -2.49 -6.92
N GLY A 262 10.71 -2.40 -7.26
CA GLY A 262 11.39 -1.13 -7.44
C GLY A 262 12.91 -1.31 -7.47
N ASP A 263 13.60 -0.23 -7.72
CA ASP A 263 15.05 -0.19 -7.59
C ASP A 263 15.42 -0.14 -6.10
N ASN A 264 16.50 -0.82 -5.78
CA ASN A 264 17.00 -0.85 -4.43
C ASN A 264 18.23 0.06 -4.34
N PRO A 265 18.32 0.95 -3.34
CA PRO A 265 19.54 1.70 -3.08
C PRO A 265 20.71 0.78 -2.78
N ASP A 266 21.92 1.25 -3.02
CA ASP A 266 23.15 0.50 -2.73
C ASP A 266 23.17 -0.01 -1.28
N GLY A 267 23.35 -1.31 -1.13
CA GLY A 267 23.41 -1.97 0.18
C GLY A 267 22.07 -2.21 0.87
N MET A 268 20.95 -1.86 0.22
CA MET A 268 19.60 -2.11 0.73
C MET A 268 18.84 -3.04 -0.22
N THR A 269 18.09 -3.99 0.32
CA THR A 269 17.17 -4.82 -0.44
C THR A 269 15.77 -4.59 0.14
N ASP A 270 15.09 -3.59 -0.37
CA ASP A 270 13.78 -3.17 0.11
C ASP A 270 12.63 -3.68 -0.77
N LYS A 271 12.86 -3.79 -2.07
CA LYS A 271 11.82 -4.18 -3.04
C LYS A 271 12.29 -5.35 -3.92
N MET A 272 11.32 -6.04 -4.51
CA MET A 272 11.61 -7.02 -5.57
C MET A 272 12.17 -6.32 -6.82
N THR A 273 13.09 -6.99 -7.51
CA THR A 273 13.49 -6.56 -8.85
C THR A 273 12.33 -6.77 -9.85
N PRO A 274 12.32 -6.09 -11.01
CA PRO A 274 11.31 -6.35 -12.05
C PRO A 274 11.24 -7.83 -12.46
N TYR A 275 12.39 -8.53 -12.47
CA TYR A 275 12.43 -9.96 -12.78
C TYR A 275 11.83 -10.82 -11.66
N ASP A 276 12.03 -10.46 -10.41
CA ASP A 276 11.42 -11.16 -9.27
C ASP A 276 9.91 -10.93 -9.22
N ALA A 277 9.44 -9.72 -9.54
CA ALA A 277 8.02 -9.42 -9.68
C ALA A 277 7.36 -10.26 -10.79
N TYR A 278 8.06 -10.43 -11.94
CA TYR A 278 7.62 -11.35 -13.00
C TYR A 278 7.52 -12.80 -12.48
N ARG A 279 8.54 -13.27 -11.74
CA ARG A 279 8.52 -14.63 -11.15
C ARG A 279 7.38 -14.80 -10.15
N ALA A 280 7.14 -13.79 -9.32
CA ALA A 280 6.04 -13.78 -8.34
C ALA A 280 4.68 -13.92 -9.04
N GLY A 281 4.39 -13.09 -10.04
CA GLY A 281 3.16 -13.16 -10.82
C GLY A 281 2.96 -14.54 -11.50
N LYS A 282 4.04 -15.10 -12.05
CA LYS A 282 4.03 -16.46 -12.63
C LYS A 282 3.76 -17.54 -11.58
N CYS A 283 4.40 -17.47 -10.41
CA CYS A 283 4.26 -18.42 -9.33
C CYS A 283 2.84 -18.38 -8.72
N LEU A 284 2.26 -17.19 -8.62
CA LEU A 284 0.88 -16.98 -8.17
C LEU A 284 -0.16 -17.49 -9.19
N ASN A 285 0.27 -17.78 -10.41
CA ASN A 285 -0.64 -18.07 -11.52
C ASN A 285 -1.71 -16.98 -11.71
N ALA A 286 -1.32 -15.72 -11.49
CA ALA A 286 -2.18 -14.56 -11.60
C ALA A 286 -2.65 -14.36 -13.06
N LYS A 287 -3.84 -13.79 -13.25
CA LYS A 287 -4.31 -13.39 -14.59
C LYS A 287 -3.80 -11.99 -14.95
N VAL A 288 -3.77 -11.09 -13.97
CA VAL A 288 -3.24 -9.74 -14.11
C VAL A 288 -2.28 -9.45 -12.96
N VAL A 289 -1.16 -8.83 -13.28
CA VAL A 289 -0.21 -8.27 -12.30
C VAL A 289 -0.24 -6.75 -12.41
N ILE A 290 -0.49 -6.10 -11.29
CA ILE A 290 -0.42 -4.64 -11.16
C ILE A 290 0.80 -4.34 -10.29
N PRO A 291 1.83 -3.68 -10.82
CA PRO A 291 2.98 -3.25 -10.05
C PRO A 291 2.59 -2.14 -9.08
N GLN A 292 3.11 -2.19 -7.86
CA GLN A 292 2.88 -1.20 -6.82
C GLN A 292 4.17 -0.83 -6.10
N HIS A 293 4.15 0.25 -5.35
CA HIS A 293 5.18 0.67 -4.39
C HIS A 293 6.55 1.01 -4.99
N TYR A 294 6.62 1.29 -6.27
CA TYR A 294 7.85 1.61 -6.99
C TYR A 294 8.14 3.13 -7.09
N GLU A 295 7.21 3.97 -6.62
CA GLU A 295 7.28 5.42 -6.80
C GLU A 295 7.09 6.20 -5.48
N ASN A 296 6.90 5.51 -4.36
CA ASN A 296 6.49 6.15 -3.11
C ASN A 296 7.61 6.98 -2.46
N TRP A 297 8.85 6.53 -2.59
CA TRP A 297 10.01 7.11 -1.92
C TRP A 297 11.03 7.64 -2.91
N GLY A 298 11.64 8.80 -2.61
CA GLY A 298 12.64 9.41 -3.47
C GLY A 298 13.94 8.62 -3.67
N ILE A 299 14.14 7.53 -2.92
CA ILE A 299 15.30 6.65 -3.08
C ILE A 299 14.94 5.26 -3.64
N VAL A 300 13.67 4.96 -3.76
CA VAL A 300 13.18 3.68 -4.26
C VAL A 300 12.24 3.98 -5.42
N GLU A 301 12.83 4.30 -6.54
CA GLU A 301 12.11 4.49 -7.80
C GLU A 301 12.23 3.24 -8.65
N GLY A 302 11.21 2.93 -9.42
CA GLY A 302 11.22 1.84 -10.37
C GLY A 302 10.41 2.19 -11.61
N ASP A 303 10.86 1.75 -12.77
CA ASP A 303 10.08 1.89 -13.99
C ASP A 303 9.19 0.66 -14.20
N PRO A 304 7.86 0.78 -14.05
CA PRO A 304 6.96 -0.34 -14.22
C PRO A 304 6.97 -0.93 -15.64
N THR A 305 7.50 -0.19 -16.62
CA THR A 305 7.68 -0.71 -17.99
C THR A 305 8.74 -1.80 -18.07
N ASP A 306 9.69 -1.86 -17.13
CA ASP A 306 10.65 -2.95 -17.04
C ASP A 306 9.99 -4.30 -16.76
N LEU A 307 9.01 -4.32 -15.85
CA LEU A 307 8.22 -5.52 -15.59
C LEU A 307 7.42 -5.93 -16.82
N GLU A 308 6.77 -4.98 -17.48
CA GLU A 308 6.03 -5.22 -18.72
C GLU A 308 6.93 -5.77 -19.83
N MET A 309 8.09 -5.17 -20.04
CA MET A 309 9.07 -5.61 -21.02
C MET A 309 9.53 -7.04 -20.75
N ILE A 310 9.84 -7.37 -19.49
CA ILE A 310 10.22 -8.72 -19.07
C ILE A 310 9.07 -9.69 -19.31
N ALA A 311 7.86 -9.34 -18.90
CA ALA A 311 6.68 -10.18 -19.10
C ALA A 311 6.43 -10.49 -20.58
N ASN A 312 6.50 -9.49 -21.44
CA ASN A 312 6.35 -9.65 -22.90
C ASN A 312 7.48 -10.51 -23.49
N LYS A 313 8.73 -10.24 -23.15
CA LYS A 313 9.90 -11.01 -23.63
C LYS A 313 9.88 -12.46 -23.19
N LYS A 314 9.29 -12.76 -22.01
CA LYS A 314 9.20 -14.10 -21.45
C LYS A 314 7.87 -14.80 -21.75
N PHE A 315 6.99 -14.18 -22.55
CA PHE A 315 5.66 -14.71 -22.82
C PHE A 315 4.91 -15.09 -21.52
N ALA A 316 4.82 -14.12 -20.61
CA ALA A 316 4.19 -14.32 -19.31
C ALA A 316 2.76 -14.86 -19.47
N PRO A 317 2.30 -15.78 -18.61
CA PRO A 317 0.92 -16.27 -18.62
C PRO A 317 -0.09 -15.26 -18.05
N PHE A 318 0.35 -14.06 -17.70
CA PHE A 318 -0.46 -12.97 -17.15
C PHE A 318 -0.27 -11.68 -17.96
N LYS A 319 -1.22 -10.76 -17.77
CA LYS A 319 -1.10 -9.38 -18.28
C LYS A 319 -0.48 -8.48 -17.21
N VAL A 320 0.32 -7.52 -17.62
CA VAL A 320 0.76 -6.42 -16.76
C VAL A 320 -0.16 -5.23 -17.00
N CYS A 321 -0.70 -4.64 -15.94
CA CYS A 321 -1.48 -3.41 -16.00
C CYS A 321 -0.78 -2.34 -15.18
N ILE A 322 -0.30 -1.28 -15.82
CA ILE A 322 0.34 -0.16 -15.15
C ILE A 322 -0.72 0.90 -14.87
N MET A 323 -0.84 1.28 -13.60
CA MET A 323 -1.78 2.29 -13.14
C MET A 323 -1.07 3.59 -12.76
N ARG A 324 -1.83 4.64 -12.55
CA ARG A 324 -1.41 5.89 -11.91
C ARG A 324 -2.10 6.05 -10.56
N PRO A 325 -1.43 6.60 -9.53
CA PRO A 325 -2.10 6.91 -8.27
C PRO A 325 -3.34 7.77 -8.51
N GLY A 326 -4.45 7.38 -7.87
CA GLY A 326 -5.75 8.04 -8.07
C GLY A 326 -6.60 7.46 -9.20
N THR A 327 -6.19 6.38 -9.83
CA THR A 327 -6.98 5.72 -10.89
C THR A 327 -7.67 4.46 -10.38
N ARG A 328 -8.67 4.02 -11.14
CA ARG A 328 -9.55 2.89 -10.83
C ARG A 328 -9.35 1.73 -11.80
N TYR A 329 -9.28 0.53 -11.27
CA TYR A 329 -9.29 -0.73 -12.00
C TYR A 329 -10.54 -1.53 -11.67
N VAL A 330 -11.24 -2.05 -12.67
CA VAL A 330 -12.45 -2.87 -12.52
C VAL A 330 -12.19 -4.27 -13.06
N TRP A 331 -12.18 -5.26 -12.19
CA TRP A 331 -12.10 -6.65 -12.60
C TRP A 331 -13.51 -7.22 -12.83
N PRO A 332 -13.77 -8.01 -13.91
CA PRO A 332 -12.84 -8.40 -14.97
C PRO A 332 -12.85 -7.45 -16.20
N THR A 333 -13.55 -6.33 -16.13
CA THR A 333 -13.76 -5.39 -17.25
C THR A 333 -12.45 -4.86 -17.83
N ASP A 334 -11.50 -4.57 -16.96
CA ASP A 334 -10.22 -3.95 -17.33
C ASP A 334 -9.07 -4.97 -17.52
N LYS A 335 -9.37 -6.27 -17.51
CA LYS A 335 -8.36 -7.36 -17.52
C LYS A 335 -7.37 -7.31 -18.70
N ASP A 336 -7.78 -6.73 -19.81
CA ASP A 336 -6.96 -6.65 -21.02
C ASP A 336 -6.34 -5.25 -21.23
N LYS A 337 -6.56 -4.31 -20.31
CA LYS A 337 -5.97 -2.98 -20.37
C LYS A 337 -4.52 -3.01 -19.86
N PRO A 338 -3.54 -2.63 -20.68
CA PRO A 338 -2.15 -2.56 -20.22
C PRO A 338 -1.86 -1.31 -19.40
N ARG A 339 -2.72 -0.30 -19.49
CA ARG A 339 -2.59 1.01 -18.83
C ARG A 339 -3.94 1.49 -18.34
N ILE A 340 -3.95 2.08 -17.15
CA ILE A 340 -5.08 2.84 -16.62
C ILE A 340 -4.64 4.30 -16.45
N TYR A 341 -5.37 5.18 -17.07
CA TYR A 341 -5.16 6.63 -17.02
C TYR A 341 -6.32 7.33 -16.32
N TYR A 342 -6.13 8.56 -15.93
CA TYR A 342 -7.22 9.40 -15.47
C TYR A 342 -8.24 9.60 -16.57
N LEU A 343 -9.53 9.56 -16.22
CA LEU A 343 -10.62 9.82 -17.18
C LEU A 343 -10.47 11.18 -17.85
N GLN A 344 -10.08 12.17 -17.07
CA GLN A 344 -9.84 13.53 -17.57
C GLN A 344 -8.76 13.59 -18.65
N GLN A 345 -7.72 12.74 -18.55
CA GLN A 345 -6.68 12.67 -19.58
C GLN A 345 -7.20 12.08 -20.88
N THR A 346 -8.02 11.03 -20.80
CA THR A 346 -8.57 10.38 -21.99
C THR A 346 -9.64 11.25 -22.69
N GLU A 347 -10.44 11.97 -21.94
CA GLU A 347 -11.43 12.88 -22.48
C GLU A 347 -10.77 14.12 -23.09
N VAL A 348 -9.85 14.71 -22.37
CA VAL A 348 -9.09 15.87 -22.81
C VAL A 348 -8.29 15.58 -24.07
N SER A 349 -7.69 14.40 -24.20
CA SER A 349 -6.95 14.04 -25.41
C SER A 349 -7.83 13.88 -26.67
N LYS A 350 -9.13 13.68 -26.51
CA LYS A 350 -10.09 13.60 -27.62
C LYS A 350 -10.62 14.95 -28.04
N ASP A 351 -10.84 15.83 -27.07
CA ASP A 351 -11.57 17.08 -27.26
C ASP A 351 -10.65 18.31 -27.20
N PHE A 352 -9.39 18.13 -26.78
CA PHE A 352 -8.45 19.25 -26.73
C PHE A 352 -8.04 19.69 -28.11
N ARG A 353 -8.34 20.90 -28.39
CA ARG A 353 -7.89 21.55 -29.60
C ARG A 353 -6.39 21.82 -29.49
N THR A 354 -5.70 21.58 -30.58
CA THR A 354 -4.24 21.77 -30.65
C THR A 354 -3.77 23.18 -30.34
N ASP A 355 -4.68 24.15 -30.46
CA ASP A 355 -4.45 25.54 -30.10
C ASP A 355 -4.49 25.82 -28.58
N LEU A 356 -4.83 24.83 -27.77
CA LEU A 356 -4.86 24.89 -26.30
C LEU A 356 -3.75 24.07 -25.66
N VAL A 357 -2.76 23.65 -26.41
CA VAL A 357 -1.66 22.77 -25.95
C VAL A 357 -0.85 23.39 -24.80
N ASP A 358 -0.84 24.72 -24.73
CA ASP A 358 -0.10 25.45 -23.70
C ASP A 358 -0.85 25.54 -22.36
N LEU A 359 -2.04 24.99 -22.27
CA LEU A 359 -2.70 24.88 -20.97
C LEU A 359 -1.90 23.89 -20.10
N PRO A 360 -1.46 24.33 -18.92
CA PRO A 360 -0.72 23.48 -18.06
C PRO A 360 -1.62 22.31 -17.63
N PHE A 361 -1.32 21.14 -18.14
CA PHE A 361 -1.82 19.94 -17.51
C PHE A 361 -1.28 19.89 -16.09
N PRO A 362 -2.06 19.38 -15.17
CA PRO A 362 -1.54 19.12 -13.84
C PRO A 362 -0.23 18.36 -13.92
N ALA A 363 0.78 18.84 -13.21
CA ALA A 363 2.15 18.34 -13.32
C ALA A 363 2.33 16.87 -12.89
N TYR A 364 1.33 16.28 -12.27
CA TYR A 364 1.28 14.88 -11.86
C TYR A 364 0.75 13.93 -12.96
N LEU A 365 0.65 14.42 -14.15
CA LEU A 365 0.27 13.61 -15.30
C LEU A 365 1.47 12.94 -15.92
#